data_7d50c3609355c695a6a3bef45db82472
#
_entry.id   7d50c3609355c695a6a3bef45db82472
#
_cell.length_a   1.000
_cell.length_b   1.000
_cell.length_c   1.000
_cell.angle_alpha   90.00
_cell.angle_beta   90.00
_cell.angle_gamma   90.00
#
_symmetry.space_group_name_H-M   'P 1'
#
loop_
_entity.id
_entity.type
_entity.pdbx_description
1 polymer ?
#
loop_
_entity_poly.entity_id
_entity_poly.type
_entity_poly.pdbx_seq_one_letter_code
_entity_poly.pdbx_strand_id
1 'polypeptide(L)'
;MTAPKTLYRKIVDAHTVKTIDADTVLLYCDVHFANEYTSPQAFAGLAERGLPVASPDSHLCVVDHIIPTKDESPRRIVDVASLRQAQTLEANCRRFGIDAFYGPDDPDQGIEHVVMDELGLVRPGMVVICGDSHTTTHGALGALGFGIGTSEIEHILATQTLLYRLAKTMRIVIRGRLATYATAKDLALYVLRSISARGALGAVVEYTGEGVFALSVEERMTLCNLTVEAGARGAIIAPDEKTIDWMLERAVDLSAAQKEAAVRYWRTLHADPSATYDKEVEIDANGVRPMVTWGTSPDQAVFLDEPVPAPEQFADDADRDAAVRALAYQGLRPGDRLDETPVDFVFIGSCTNARLPDLTAAAALLKGRHLAPGVRGMVVPGSMRVRREAEALGIDRIFKDAGFEWRKSGCSLCLAMNDDVLESGKRCASTTNRNFEGRQGRGARTHLVSPQTAVASGVLGRFATAVDLARLETAVRSVKSESSAVA
;
A
#
# COMPACT_ATOMS: atom_id res chain seq x y z
N MET A 1 39.86 3.37 5.85
CA MET A 1 38.57 2.65 5.94
C MET A 1 37.49 3.64 5.53
N THR A 2 36.58 3.25 4.63
CA THR A 2 35.41 4.07 4.27
C THR A 2 34.49 4.18 5.49
N ALA A 3 33.82 5.35 5.65
CA ALA A 3 32.86 5.51 6.74
C ALA A 3 31.72 4.48 6.62
N PRO A 4 31.18 3.97 7.76
CA PRO A 4 30.07 3.03 7.75
C PRO A 4 28.85 3.64 7.08
N LYS A 5 28.12 2.83 6.29
CA LYS A 5 27.01 3.29 5.46
C LYS A 5 25.70 2.60 5.84
N THR A 6 24.61 3.35 5.82
CA THR A 6 23.23 2.82 5.83
C THR A 6 22.95 2.06 4.53
N LEU A 7 21.95 1.21 4.50
CA LEU A 7 21.54 0.52 3.26
C LEU A 7 21.14 1.54 2.18
N TYR A 8 20.33 2.54 2.56
CA TYR A 8 19.99 3.64 1.67
C TYR A 8 21.23 4.26 1.01
N ARG A 9 22.27 4.59 1.80
CA ARG A 9 23.50 5.20 1.29
C ARG A 9 24.27 4.26 0.36
N LYS A 10 24.29 2.97 0.65
CA LYS A 10 24.91 1.96 -0.24
C LYS A 10 24.24 1.93 -1.61
N ILE A 11 22.89 1.94 -1.65
CA ILE A 11 22.12 1.94 -2.90
C ILE A 11 22.38 3.24 -3.66
N VAL A 12 22.28 4.39 -3.03
CA VAL A 12 22.53 5.69 -3.69
C VAL A 12 23.94 5.75 -4.26
N ASP A 13 24.96 5.37 -3.48
CA ASP A 13 26.34 5.40 -3.94
C ASP A 13 26.60 4.48 -5.15
N ALA A 14 25.96 3.31 -5.18
CA ALA A 14 26.05 2.36 -6.29
C ALA A 14 25.39 2.90 -7.58
N HIS A 15 24.40 3.81 -7.44
CA HIS A 15 23.65 4.40 -8.57
C HIS A 15 24.07 5.85 -8.88
N THR A 16 25.06 6.40 -8.18
CA THR A 16 25.54 7.75 -8.43
C THR A 16 26.36 7.80 -9.72
N VAL A 17 25.81 8.40 -10.76
CA VAL A 17 26.50 8.66 -12.03
C VAL A 17 27.50 9.82 -11.85
N LYS A 18 27.09 10.87 -11.12
CA LYS A 18 27.90 12.06 -10.89
C LYS A 18 27.48 12.73 -9.57
N THR A 19 28.44 13.13 -8.78
CA THR A 19 28.21 14.04 -7.65
C THR A 19 28.16 15.47 -8.18
N ILE A 20 27.08 16.19 -7.90
CA ILE A 20 26.87 17.58 -8.33
C ILE A 20 27.39 18.52 -7.26
N ASP A 21 26.99 18.31 -6.01
CA ASP A 21 27.45 19.02 -4.82
C ASP A 21 27.38 18.10 -3.58
N ALA A 22 27.51 18.67 -2.38
CA ALA A 22 27.52 17.90 -1.12
C ALA A 22 26.22 17.14 -0.87
N ASP A 23 25.09 17.67 -1.34
CA ASP A 23 23.75 17.18 -1.05
C ASP A 23 23.01 16.65 -2.29
N THR A 24 23.61 16.74 -3.49
CA THR A 24 22.94 16.44 -4.74
C THR A 24 23.79 15.52 -5.62
N VAL A 25 23.17 14.49 -6.15
CA VAL A 25 23.78 13.56 -7.10
C VAL A 25 22.90 13.43 -8.36
N LEU A 26 23.54 13.09 -9.48
CA LEU A 26 22.85 12.54 -10.63
C LEU A 26 22.72 11.04 -10.39
N LEU A 27 21.51 10.60 -10.09
CA LEU A 27 21.18 9.23 -9.71
C LEU A 27 20.69 8.46 -10.93
N TYR A 28 21.24 7.28 -11.19
CA TYR A 28 20.70 6.32 -12.16
C TYR A 28 19.47 5.62 -11.59
N CYS A 29 18.44 5.43 -12.42
CA CYS A 29 17.21 4.77 -12.06
C CYS A 29 17.06 3.50 -12.89
N ASP A 30 16.95 2.34 -12.23
CA ASP A 30 16.88 1.04 -12.90
C ASP A 30 15.57 0.82 -13.63
N VAL A 31 14.46 1.16 -12.97
CA VAL A 31 13.10 0.91 -13.47
C VAL A 31 12.21 2.11 -13.18
N HIS A 32 11.42 2.48 -14.17
CA HIS A 32 10.38 3.50 -14.06
C HIS A 32 9.00 2.90 -14.37
N PHE A 33 8.05 3.13 -13.49
CA PHE A 33 6.65 2.78 -13.68
C PHE A 33 5.85 4.02 -14.04
N ALA A 34 5.01 3.91 -15.05
CA ALA A 34 4.16 4.99 -15.51
C ALA A 34 2.70 4.54 -15.59
N ASN A 35 1.81 5.42 -15.17
CA ASN A 35 0.38 5.22 -15.29
C ASN A 35 -0.26 6.29 -16.16
N GLU A 36 -1.53 6.11 -16.49
CA GLU A 36 -2.30 6.97 -17.37
C GLU A 36 -2.59 8.35 -16.77
N TYR A 37 -2.42 8.50 -15.44
CA TYR A 37 -2.74 9.74 -14.72
C TYR A 37 -1.53 10.68 -14.61
N THR A 38 -0.34 10.16 -14.32
CA THR A 38 0.85 10.97 -14.00
C THR A 38 1.81 11.19 -15.18
N SER A 39 1.72 10.38 -16.25
CA SER A 39 2.70 10.37 -17.34
C SER A 39 2.37 11.21 -18.59
N PRO A 40 1.12 11.61 -18.91
CA PRO A 40 0.81 12.20 -20.21
C PRO A 40 1.62 13.45 -20.57
N GLN A 41 1.82 14.37 -19.61
CA GLN A 41 2.57 15.61 -19.84
C GLN A 41 4.06 15.33 -20.05
N ALA A 42 4.63 14.33 -19.39
CA ALA A 42 6.03 13.95 -19.57
C ALA A 42 6.29 13.43 -20.99
N PHE A 43 5.42 12.57 -21.51
CA PHE A 43 5.50 12.11 -22.90
C PHE A 43 5.26 13.25 -23.91
N ALA A 44 4.36 14.18 -23.60
CA ALA A 44 4.14 15.36 -24.46
C ALA A 44 5.41 16.22 -24.54
N GLY A 45 6.07 16.48 -23.40
CA GLY A 45 7.32 17.24 -23.35
C GLY A 45 8.45 16.60 -24.18
N LEU A 46 8.60 15.27 -24.09
CA LEU A 46 9.55 14.55 -24.97
C LEU A 46 9.21 14.74 -26.46
N ALA A 47 7.93 14.59 -26.80
CA ALA A 47 7.45 14.72 -28.16
C ALA A 47 7.70 16.12 -28.75
N GLU A 48 7.45 17.18 -27.98
CA GLU A 48 7.70 18.57 -28.38
C GLU A 48 9.19 18.85 -28.60
N ARG A 49 10.05 18.26 -27.78
CA ARG A 49 11.52 18.39 -27.89
C ARG A 49 12.14 17.45 -28.94
N GLY A 50 11.38 16.54 -29.50
CA GLY A 50 11.88 15.53 -30.43
C GLY A 50 12.85 14.54 -29.81
N LEU A 51 12.76 14.30 -28.50
CA LEU A 51 13.63 13.39 -27.75
C LEU A 51 13.06 11.96 -27.77
N PRO A 52 13.90 10.93 -27.91
CA PRO A 52 13.48 9.54 -27.72
C PRO A 52 13.40 9.19 -26.21
N VAL A 53 12.77 8.07 -25.89
CA VAL A 53 12.97 7.39 -24.62
C VAL A 53 14.33 6.71 -24.64
N ALA A 54 15.16 6.93 -23.62
CA ALA A 54 16.57 6.48 -23.63
C ALA A 54 16.70 4.95 -23.54
N SER A 55 15.83 4.29 -22.79
CA SER A 55 15.82 2.85 -22.57
C SER A 55 14.39 2.34 -22.43
N PRO A 56 13.68 2.09 -23.53
CA PRO A 56 12.27 1.67 -23.48
C PRO A 56 12.01 0.45 -22.59
N ASP A 57 12.94 -0.50 -22.55
CA ASP A 57 12.84 -1.75 -21.77
C ASP A 57 12.88 -1.52 -20.24
N SER A 58 13.32 -0.34 -19.79
CA SER A 58 13.34 0.04 -18.38
C SER A 58 12.06 0.74 -17.92
N HIS A 59 11.10 0.90 -18.81
CA HIS A 59 9.84 1.56 -18.55
C HIS A 59 8.67 0.59 -18.68
N LEU A 60 7.79 0.59 -17.69
CA LEU A 60 6.56 -0.18 -17.71
C LEU A 60 5.37 0.75 -17.49
N CYS A 61 4.33 0.51 -18.27
CA CYS A 61 3.13 1.33 -18.24
C CYS A 61 1.91 0.49 -17.91
N VAL A 62 1.08 0.98 -17.00
CA VAL A 62 -0.16 0.31 -16.59
C VAL A 62 -1.33 1.28 -16.54
N VAL A 63 -2.52 0.81 -16.88
CA VAL A 63 -3.77 1.55 -16.67
C VAL A 63 -4.47 0.96 -15.45
N ASP A 64 -4.48 1.69 -14.33
CA ASP A 64 -5.00 1.18 -13.05
C ASP A 64 -5.84 2.18 -12.24
N HIS A 65 -5.68 3.49 -12.48
CA HIS A 65 -6.33 4.54 -11.70
C HIS A 65 -7.78 4.79 -12.12
N ILE A 66 -8.03 4.88 -13.44
CA ILE A 66 -9.32 5.34 -13.98
C ILE A 66 -10.17 4.20 -14.57
N ILE A 67 -9.72 2.96 -14.51
CA ILE A 67 -10.43 1.83 -15.10
C ILE A 67 -11.59 1.36 -14.22
N PRO A 68 -12.73 0.96 -14.83
CA PRO A 68 -13.82 0.32 -14.11
C PRO A 68 -13.38 -1.04 -13.56
N THR A 69 -13.84 -1.36 -12.34
CA THR A 69 -13.54 -2.64 -11.70
C THR A 69 -14.69 -3.65 -11.78
N LYS A 70 -15.85 -3.26 -12.34
CA LYS A 70 -16.97 -4.18 -12.57
C LYS A 70 -16.53 -5.40 -13.37
N ASP A 71 -17.14 -6.55 -13.06
CA ASP A 71 -16.81 -7.82 -13.73
C ASP A 71 -17.43 -7.91 -15.12
N GLU A 72 -17.01 -7.03 -16.00
CA GLU A 72 -17.42 -6.94 -17.41
C GLU A 72 -16.21 -7.21 -18.32
N SER A 73 -16.44 -7.82 -19.49
CA SER A 73 -15.39 -8.06 -20.48
C SER A 73 -15.94 -7.79 -21.89
N PRO A 74 -15.35 -6.87 -22.67
CA PRO A 74 -14.26 -5.97 -22.28
C PRO A 74 -14.70 -4.93 -21.23
N ARG A 75 -13.74 -4.38 -20.45
CA ARG A 75 -14.01 -3.30 -19.52
C ARG A 75 -14.37 -2.03 -20.30
N ARG A 76 -15.51 -1.46 -19.99
CA ARG A 76 -16.01 -0.27 -20.70
C ARG A 76 -15.76 0.98 -19.86
N ILE A 77 -14.74 1.76 -20.24
CA ILE A 77 -14.51 3.09 -19.67
C ILE A 77 -15.55 4.04 -20.27
N VAL A 78 -16.52 4.48 -19.46
CA VAL A 78 -17.65 5.32 -19.92
C VAL A 78 -17.26 6.79 -19.93
N ASP A 79 -16.47 7.22 -18.95
CA ASP A 79 -15.99 8.61 -18.92
C ASP A 79 -15.02 8.88 -20.07
N VAL A 80 -15.33 9.92 -20.86
CA VAL A 80 -14.56 10.26 -22.08
C VAL A 80 -13.15 10.74 -21.75
N ALA A 81 -12.97 11.45 -20.63
CA ALA A 81 -11.66 11.95 -20.21
C ALA A 81 -10.76 10.78 -19.78
N SER A 82 -11.31 9.88 -18.98
CA SER A 82 -10.63 8.64 -18.54
C SER A 82 -10.25 7.74 -19.73
N LEU A 83 -11.18 7.53 -20.66
CA LEU A 83 -10.90 6.78 -21.89
C LEU A 83 -9.75 7.40 -22.69
N ARG A 84 -9.75 8.73 -22.82
CA ARG A 84 -8.68 9.45 -23.51
C ARG A 84 -7.33 9.29 -22.81
N GLN A 85 -7.29 9.30 -21.47
CA GLN A 85 -6.06 9.08 -20.71
C GLN A 85 -5.48 7.68 -20.98
N ALA A 86 -6.30 6.62 -20.90
CA ALA A 86 -5.86 5.26 -21.21
C ALA A 86 -5.34 5.13 -22.65
N GLN A 87 -6.08 5.67 -23.64
CA GLN A 87 -5.67 5.66 -25.03
C GLN A 87 -4.39 6.46 -25.29
N THR A 88 -4.20 7.57 -24.58
CA THR A 88 -3.00 8.40 -24.69
C THR A 88 -1.78 7.65 -24.17
N LEU A 89 -1.89 6.94 -23.04
CA LEU A 89 -0.79 6.14 -22.52
C LEU A 89 -0.41 5.02 -23.52
N GLU A 90 -1.39 4.30 -24.06
CA GLU A 90 -1.16 3.25 -25.07
C GLU A 90 -0.48 3.81 -26.32
N ALA A 91 -0.96 4.96 -26.82
CA ALA A 91 -0.37 5.62 -27.99
C ALA A 91 1.07 6.10 -27.73
N ASN A 92 1.36 6.57 -26.51
CA ASN A 92 2.71 6.96 -26.09
C ASN A 92 3.64 5.74 -26.01
N CYS A 93 3.19 4.63 -25.43
CA CYS A 93 3.98 3.38 -25.40
C CYS A 93 4.37 2.94 -26.83
N ARG A 94 3.40 2.87 -27.73
CA ARG A 94 3.67 2.53 -29.14
C ARG A 94 4.62 3.52 -29.81
N ARG A 95 4.43 4.81 -29.61
CA ARG A 95 5.26 5.87 -30.21
C ARG A 95 6.71 5.80 -29.76
N PHE A 96 6.95 5.52 -28.49
CA PHE A 96 8.26 5.55 -27.88
C PHE A 96 8.91 4.17 -27.72
N GLY A 97 8.27 3.10 -28.25
CA GLY A 97 8.83 1.74 -28.25
C GLY A 97 8.83 1.07 -26.89
N ILE A 98 7.90 1.44 -25.99
CA ILE A 98 7.72 0.78 -24.69
C ILE A 98 6.78 -0.41 -24.88
N ASP A 99 7.31 -1.62 -24.87
CA ASP A 99 6.56 -2.86 -25.12
C ASP A 99 5.79 -3.32 -23.86
N ALA A 100 6.30 -3.02 -22.66
CA ALA A 100 5.68 -3.39 -21.41
C ALA A 100 4.51 -2.45 -21.07
N PHE A 101 3.35 -2.71 -21.69
CA PHE A 101 2.11 -1.98 -21.49
C PHE A 101 0.99 -2.94 -21.06
N TYR A 102 0.40 -2.68 -19.89
CA TYR A 102 -0.70 -3.46 -19.30
C TYR A 102 -1.98 -2.63 -19.36
N GLY A 103 -2.73 -2.81 -20.41
CA GLY A 103 -4.00 -2.12 -20.66
C GLY A 103 -5.17 -2.69 -19.85
N PRO A 104 -6.39 -2.12 -19.99
CA PRO A 104 -7.55 -2.47 -19.16
C PRO A 104 -7.94 -3.95 -19.17
N ASP A 105 -7.78 -4.65 -20.29
CA ASP A 105 -8.15 -6.06 -20.44
C ASP A 105 -6.93 -7.00 -20.54
N ASP A 106 -5.73 -6.50 -20.26
CA ASP A 106 -4.54 -7.32 -20.20
C ASP A 106 -4.66 -8.37 -19.09
N PRO A 107 -4.29 -9.64 -19.32
CA PRO A 107 -4.38 -10.69 -18.32
C PRO A 107 -3.51 -10.46 -17.09
N ASP A 108 -2.45 -9.67 -17.20
CA ASP A 108 -1.54 -9.33 -16.11
C ASP A 108 -1.71 -7.89 -15.61
N GLN A 109 -2.80 -7.21 -16.03
CA GLN A 109 -3.15 -5.89 -15.53
C GLN A 109 -3.41 -5.92 -14.01
N GLY A 110 -3.06 -4.83 -13.34
CA GLY A 110 -3.29 -4.65 -11.91
C GLY A 110 -2.81 -3.29 -11.43
N ILE A 111 -2.89 -3.07 -10.14
CA ILE A 111 -2.34 -1.88 -9.50
C ILE A 111 -0.82 -1.89 -9.65
N GLU A 112 -0.22 -0.79 -10.11
CA GLU A 112 1.21 -0.70 -10.44
C GLU A 112 2.11 -1.25 -9.34
N HIS A 113 1.89 -0.88 -8.06
CA HIS A 113 2.69 -1.35 -6.92
C HIS A 113 2.38 -2.79 -6.46
N VAL A 114 1.56 -3.52 -7.19
CA VAL A 114 1.31 -4.95 -7.01
C VAL A 114 1.89 -5.74 -8.17
N VAL A 115 1.52 -5.36 -9.39
CA VAL A 115 1.94 -6.07 -10.63
C VAL A 115 3.45 -6.11 -10.76
N MET A 116 4.14 -5.00 -10.49
CA MET A 116 5.58 -4.89 -10.72
C MET A 116 6.39 -5.80 -9.80
N ASP A 117 5.91 -5.97 -8.57
CA ASP A 117 6.51 -6.91 -7.61
C ASP A 117 6.22 -8.37 -8.02
N GLU A 118 4.97 -8.66 -8.40
CA GLU A 118 4.54 -10.01 -8.82
C GLU A 118 5.25 -10.52 -10.09
N LEU A 119 5.56 -9.61 -11.00
CA LEU A 119 6.32 -9.93 -12.22
C LEU A 119 7.83 -10.06 -11.99
N GLY A 120 8.33 -9.81 -10.78
CA GLY A 120 9.74 -9.90 -10.42
C GLY A 120 10.61 -8.80 -11.05
N LEU A 121 9.99 -7.67 -11.41
CA LEU A 121 10.66 -6.56 -12.09
C LEU A 121 11.41 -5.65 -11.10
N VAL A 122 10.95 -5.58 -9.88
CA VAL A 122 11.64 -4.91 -8.78
C VAL A 122 12.52 -5.93 -8.05
N ARG A 123 13.80 -5.60 -7.90
CA ARG A 123 14.79 -6.48 -7.26
C ARG A 123 15.56 -5.74 -6.16
N PRO A 124 16.08 -6.47 -5.17
CA PRO A 124 16.88 -5.86 -4.10
C PRO A 124 18.05 -5.04 -4.65
N GLY A 125 18.22 -3.84 -4.12
CA GLY A 125 19.29 -2.92 -4.50
C GLY A 125 18.97 -1.98 -5.65
N MET A 126 17.84 -2.15 -6.35
CA MET A 126 17.42 -1.25 -7.44
C MET A 126 16.94 0.11 -6.92
N VAL A 127 17.05 1.12 -7.78
CA VAL A 127 16.36 2.41 -7.67
C VAL A 127 15.12 2.37 -8.56
N VAL A 128 13.94 2.45 -7.93
CA VAL A 128 12.63 2.30 -8.57
C VAL A 128 11.84 3.59 -8.41
N ILE A 129 11.30 4.11 -9.49
CA ILE A 129 10.59 5.38 -9.50
C ILE A 129 9.27 5.28 -10.23
N CYS A 130 8.31 6.09 -9.78
CA CYS A 130 6.98 6.21 -10.36
C CYS A 130 6.40 7.60 -10.09
N GLY A 131 5.36 7.98 -10.81
CA GLY A 131 4.59 9.18 -10.52
C GLY A 131 3.68 9.09 -9.29
N ASP A 132 3.62 7.94 -8.61
CA ASP A 132 2.81 7.70 -7.41
C ASP A 132 3.68 7.64 -6.14
N SER A 133 3.19 8.23 -5.06
CA SER A 133 3.90 8.31 -3.79
C SER A 133 4.09 6.96 -3.09
N HIS A 134 3.20 5.98 -3.34
CA HIS A 134 3.28 4.64 -2.72
C HIS A 134 4.32 3.71 -3.37
N THR A 135 5.16 4.23 -4.26
CA THR A 135 6.39 3.58 -4.76
C THR A 135 7.31 3.12 -3.61
N THR A 136 7.15 3.72 -2.42
CA THR A 136 7.81 3.26 -1.19
C THR A 136 7.55 1.80 -0.85
N THR A 137 6.47 1.19 -1.37
CA THR A 137 6.11 -0.23 -1.24
C THR A 137 7.27 -1.16 -1.59
N HIS A 138 7.98 -0.84 -2.66
CA HIS A 138 9.08 -1.64 -3.21
C HIS A 138 10.29 -1.77 -2.28
N GLY A 139 10.36 -0.91 -1.26
CA GLY A 139 11.37 -1.00 -0.21
C GLY A 139 11.29 -2.28 0.62
N ALA A 140 10.15 -2.95 0.65
CA ALA A 140 9.98 -4.27 1.26
C ALA A 140 10.88 -5.35 0.65
N LEU A 141 11.27 -5.15 -0.61
CA LEU A 141 12.17 -6.02 -1.35
C LEU A 141 13.64 -5.58 -1.23
N GLY A 142 13.94 -4.53 -0.48
CA GLY A 142 15.30 -3.98 -0.39
C GLY A 142 15.68 -3.08 -1.56
N ALA A 143 14.70 -2.55 -2.30
CA ALA A 143 14.88 -1.54 -3.33
C ALA A 143 14.69 -0.13 -2.76
N LEU A 144 15.26 0.88 -3.38
CA LEU A 144 14.97 2.29 -3.08
C LEU A 144 13.83 2.77 -3.98
N GLY A 145 12.59 2.64 -3.50
CA GLY A 145 11.39 3.09 -4.21
C GLY A 145 10.92 4.46 -3.71
N PHE A 146 10.64 5.39 -4.64
CA PHE A 146 10.08 6.70 -4.28
C PHE A 146 9.30 7.36 -5.42
N GLY A 147 8.33 8.21 -5.03
CA GLY A 147 7.53 8.99 -5.97
C GLY A 147 8.25 10.23 -6.48
N ILE A 148 8.00 10.57 -7.77
CA ILE A 148 8.56 11.74 -8.45
C ILE A 148 7.49 12.57 -9.14
N GLY A 149 7.80 13.83 -9.45
CA GLY A 149 6.92 14.73 -10.18
C GLY A 149 6.98 14.54 -11.70
N THR A 150 5.99 15.07 -12.41
CA THR A 150 5.86 14.93 -13.86
C THR A 150 7.07 15.44 -14.65
N SER A 151 7.68 16.56 -14.23
CA SER A 151 8.90 17.09 -14.88
C SER A 151 10.10 16.16 -14.69
N GLU A 152 10.17 15.46 -13.57
CA GLU A 152 11.19 14.46 -13.29
C GLU A 152 10.97 13.20 -14.15
N ILE A 153 9.70 12.80 -14.35
CA ILE A 153 9.35 11.69 -15.29
C ILE A 153 9.86 11.99 -16.68
N GLU A 154 9.66 13.22 -17.21
CA GLU A 154 10.18 13.60 -18.53
C GLU A 154 11.70 13.43 -18.62
N HIS A 155 12.42 13.89 -17.58
CA HIS A 155 13.87 13.77 -17.50
C HIS A 155 14.32 12.29 -17.49
N ILE A 156 13.65 11.46 -16.73
CA ILE A 156 13.94 10.02 -16.62
C ILE A 156 13.67 9.29 -17.93
N LEU A 157 12.56 9.56 -18.59
CA LEU A 157 12.27 9.00 -19.91
C LEU A 157 13.39 9.32 -20.91
N ALA A 158 13.92 10.54 -20.86
CA ALA A 158 14.98 10.99 -21.77
C ALA A 158 16.39 10.46 -21.42
N THR A 159 16.68 10.13 -20.15
CA THR A 159 18.07 9.97 -19.68
C THR A 159 18.30 8.79 -18.73
N GLN A 160 17.26 8.16 -18.19
CA GLN A 160 17.31 7.21 -17.06
C GLN A 160 18.01 7.76 -15.80
N THR A 161 18.11 9.06 -15.66
CA THR A 161 18.76 9.68 -14.51
C THR A 161 17.86 10.73 -13.86
N LEU A 162 18.15 11.04 -12.61
CA LEU A 162 17.44 12.04 -11.83
C LEU A 162 18.43 12.91 -11.05
N LEU A 163 18.22 14.23 -11.03
CA LEU A 163 18.87 15.09 -10.04
C LEU A 163 18.24 14.81 -8.67
N TYR A 164 18.97 14.05 -7.86
CA TYR A 164 18.47 13.56 -6.58
C TYR A 164 19.16 14.27 -5.43
N ARG A 165 18.37 15.01 -4.65
CA ARG A 165 18.85 15.55 -3.39
C ARG A 165 18.83 14.45 -2.34
N LEU A 166 19.96 14.22 -1.68
CA LEU A 166 20.12 13.20 -0.65
C LEU A 166 19.08 13.39 0.47
N ALA A 167 18.42 12.32 0.82
CA ALA A 167 17.44 12.31 1.90
C ALA A 167 18.15 12.17 3.25
N LYS A 168 17.50 12.63 4.32
CA LYS A 168 17.86 12.24 5.68
C LYS A 168 17.66 10.74 5.87
N THR A 169 18.33 10.18 6.86
CA THR A 169 18.21 8.75 7.20
C THR A 169 17.47 8.59 8.52
N MET A 170 16.51 7.68 8.55
CA MET A 170 15.79 7.34 9.78
C MET A 170 15.78 5.83 9.97
N ARG A 171 16.08 5.37 11.16
CA ARG A 171 15.94 3.95 11.53
C ARG A 171 14.74 3.76 12.44
N ILE A 172 13.86 2.80 12.08
CA ILE A 172 12.78 2.34 12.96
C ILE A 172 13.05 0.89 13.31
N VAL A 173 13.29 0.63 14.60
CA VAL A 173 13.54 -0.70 15.13
C VAL A 173 12.25 -1.25 15.69
N ILE A 174 11.70 -2.32 15.09
CA ILE A 174 10.50 -3.00 15.59
C ILE A 174 10.94 -4.17 16.47
N ARG A 175 10.66 -4.05 17.78
CA ARG A 175 10.92 -5.09 18.78
C ARG A 175 9.71 -5.99 18.98
N GLY A 176 9.96 -7.21 19.43
CA GLY A 176 8.90 -8.17 19.76
C GLY A 176 8.18 -8.74 18.53
N ARG A 177 6.95 -9.17 18.71
CA ARG A 177 6.12 -9.79 17.66
C ARG A 177 4.68 -9.34 17.79
N LEU A 178 3.97 -9.28 16.65
CA LEU A 178 2.54 -9.00 16.63
C LEU A 178 1.76 -10.10 17.37
N ALA A 179 0.75 -9.70 18.11
CA ALA A 179 -0.21 -10.61 18.72
C ALA A 179 -1.07 -11.29 17.64
N THR A 180 -1.73 -12.40 17.99
CA THR A 180 -2.44 -13.30 17.05
C THR A 180 -3.46 -12.60 16.14
N TYR A 181 -4.06 -11.49 16.59
CA TYR A 181 -5.09 -10.77 15.82
C TYR A 181 -4.66 -9.38 15.36
N ALA A 182 -3.39 -9.03 15.57
CA ALA A 182 -2.80 -7.82 15.03
C ALA A 182 -2.10 -8.14 13.69
N THR A 183 -2.11 -7.21 12.77
CA THR A 183 -1.59 -7.37 11.42
C THR A 183 -0.52 -6.34 11.12
N ALA A 184 0.17 -6.49 9.99
CA ALA A 184 1.11 -5.47 9.52
C ALA A 184 0.44 -4.11 9.26
N LYS A 185 -0.87 -4.10 8.90
CA LYS A 185 -1.64 -2.84 8.78
C LYS A 185 -1.79 -2.14 10.12
N ASP A 186 -2.10 -2.89 11.18
CA ASP A 186 -2.21 -2.35 12.53
C ASP A 186 -0.86 -1.83 13.01
N LEU A 187 0.24 -2.56 12.74
CA LEU A 187 1.59 -2.11 13.02
C LEU A 187 1.93 -0.81 12.28
N ALA A 188 1.61 -0.72 11.00
CA ALA A 188 1.87 0.48 10.20
C ALA A 188 1.09 1.70 10.73
N LEU A 189 -0.19 1.54 11.07
CA LEU A 189 -0.99 2.59 11.70
C LEU A 189 -0.44 2.96 13.08
N TYR A 190 0.06 1.99 13.86
CA TYR A 190 0.68 2.25 15.15
C TYR A 190 2.00 3.03 15.01
N VAL A 191 2.83 2.70 14.01
CA VAL A 191 4.03 3.48 13.69
C VAL A 191 3.64 4.91 13.33
N LEU A 192 2.67 5.12 12.44
CA LEU A 192 2.19 6.45 12.04
C LEU A 192 1.66 7.25 13.23
N ARG A 193 0.83 6.64 14.07
CA ARG A 193 0.35 7.26 15.33
C ARG A 193 1.52 7.68 16.23
N SER A 194 2.56 6.86 16.30
CA SER A 194 3.70 7.07 17.21
C SER A 194 4.64 8.18 16.77
N ILE A 195 4.84 8.35 15.44
CA ILE A 195 5.78 9.34 14.91
C ILE A 195 5.10 10.55 14.24
N SER A 196 3.77 10.52 14.06
CA SER A 196 2.91 11.46 13.33
C SER A 196 3.12 11.52 11.82
N ALA A 197 2.19 12.18 11.11
CA ALA A 197 2.25 12.39 9.66
C ALA A 197 3.48 13.18 9.16
N ARG A 198 4.24 13.79 10.07
CA ARG A 198 5.47 14.55 9.78
C ARG A 198 6.73 13.94 10.40
N GLY A 199 6.60 12.79 11.05
CA GLY A 199 7.67 12.18 11.84
C GLY A 199 8.90 11.73 11.07
N ALA A 200 8.73 11.40 9.78
CA ALA A 200 9.78 10.99 8.85
C ALA A 200 9.99 11.99 7.70
N LEU A 201 9.58 13.25 7.87
CA LEU A 201 9.59 14.25 6.80
C LEU A 201 10.97 14.39 6.15
N GLY A 202 11.02 14.10 4.85
CA GLY A 202 12.23 14.20 4.02
C GLY A 202 13.27 13.11 4.28
N ALA A 203 12.94 12.08 5.06
CA ALA A 203 13.84 10.96 5.35
C ALA A 203 13.50 9.72 4.47
N VAL A 204 14.50 8.86 4.29
CA VAL A 204 14.31 7.46 3.93
C VAL A 204 14.35 6.65 5.22
N VAL A 205 13.32 5.84 5.45
CA VAL A 205 13.15 5.02 6.65
C VAL A 205 13.72 3.62 6.41
N GLU A 206 14.69 3.20 7.20
CA GLU A 206 15.15 1.80 7.25
C GLU A 206 14.48 1.09 8.44
N TYR A 207 13.62 0.10 8.12
CA TYR A 207 13.02 -0.76 9.13
C TYR A 207 13.91 -1.95 9.46
N THR A 208 14.05 -2.24 10.74
CA THR A 208 14.84 -3.37 11.23
C THR A 208 14.26 -3.93 12.54
N GLY A 209 14.86 -4.96 13.07
CA GLY A 209 14.45 -5.62 14.31
C GLY A 209 13.68 -6.92 14.07
N GLU A 210 13.58 -7.73 15.13
CA GLU A 210 12.95 -9.06 15.06
C GLU A 210 11.47 -9.00 14.66
N GLY A 211 10.77 -7.91 14.98
CA GLY A 211 9.38 -7.70 14.59
C GLY A 211 9.21 -7.54 13.09
N VAL A 212 10.14 -6.87 12.40
CA VAL A 212 10.12 -6.73 10.94
C VAL A 212 10.44 -8.04 10.24
N PHE A 213 11.50 -8.72 10.71
CA PHE A 213 11.93 -9.98 10.09
C PHE A 213 10.97 -11.16 10.38
N ALA A 214 10.06 -11.01 11.35
CA ALA A 214 8.96 -11.96 11.56
C ALA A 214 7.88 -11.86 10.46
N LEU A 215 7.67 -10.67 9.87
CA LEU A 215 6.68 -10.42 8.82
C LEU A 215 6.98 -11.20 7.53
N SER A 216 5.93 -11.56 6.80
CA SER A 216 6.04 -12.00 5.40
C SER A 216 6.45 -10.85 4.50
N VAL A 217 6.80 -11.12 3.25
CA VAL A 217 7.19 -10.08 2.29
C VAL A 217 6.01 -9.14 2.01
N GLU A 218 4.80 -9.68 1.85
CA GLU A 218 3.59 -8.89 1.61
C GLU A 218 3.21 -8.01 2.82
N GLU A 219 3.43 -8.51 4.03
CA GLU A 219 3.27 -7.72 5.26
C GLU A 219 4.30 -6.57 5.34
N ARG A 220 5.55 -6.82 4.90
CA ARG A 220 6.57 -5.76 4.76
C ARG A 220 6.17 -4.73 3.70
N MET A 221 5.54 -5.16 2.60
CA MET A 221 4.99 -4.24 1.58
C MET A 221 3.93 -3.33 2.19
N THR A 222 3.04 -3.83 3.04
CA THR A 222 2.06 -3.02 3.76
C THR A 222 2.74 -1.96 4.64
N LEU A 223 3.79 -2.34 5.37
CA LEU A 223 4.54 -1.42 6.24
C LEU A 223 5.25 -0.32 5.43
N CYS A 224 5.97 -0.70 4.38
CA CYS A 224 6.66 0.24 3.49
C CYS A 224 5.68 1.14 2.73
N ASN A 225 4.54 0.60 2.27
CA ASN A 225 3.49 1.34 1.59
C ASN A 225 2.99 2.53 2.43
N LEU A 226 2.68 2.30 3.69
CA LEU A 226 2.14 3.33 4.57
C LEU A 226 3.19 4.32 5.09
N THR A 227 4.48 4.05 4.93
CA THR A 227 5.55 4.91 5.46
C THR A 227 5.54 6.32 4.85
N VAL A 228 5.12 6.47 3.60
CA VAL A 228 4.99 7.78 2.95
C VAL A 228 4.02 8.70 3.67
N GLU A 229 3.05 8.16 4.39
CA GLU A 229 2.07 8.92 5.17
C GLU A 229 2.67 9.58 6.42
N ALA A 230 3.91 9.23 6.79
CA ALA A 230 4.73 9.96 7.78
C ALA A 230 5.59 11.07 7.15
N GLY A 231 5.40 11.40 5.87
CA GLY A 231 6.21 12.37 5.12
C GLY A 231 7.55 11.80 4.63
N ALA A 232 7.75 10.49 4.71
CA ALA A 232 8.96 9.83 4.21
C ALA A 232 9.10 9.93 2.69
N ARG A 233 10.33 10.02 2.21
CA ARG A 233 10.67 9.95 0.79
C ARG A 233 10.80 8.52 0.29
N GLY A 234 11.07 7.57 1.17
CA GLY A 234 11.22 6.15 0.88
C GLY A 234 11.18 5.33 2.15
N ALA A 235 11.01 4.03 1.98
CA ALA A 235 11.16 3.04 3.03
C ALA A 235 12.03 1.90 2.51
N ILE A 236 12.84 1.26 3.35
CA ILE A 236 13.67 0.13 2.93
C ILE A 236 13.72 -0.89 4.06
N ILE A 237 13.67 -2.17 3.71
CA ILE A 237 13.96 -3.31 4.58
C ILE A 237 15.10 -4.09 3.94
N ALA A 238 16.16 -4.36 4.67
CA ALA A 238 17.25 -5.18 4.17
C ALA A 238 16.72 -6.58 3.76
N PRO A 239 17.05 -7.08 2.55
CA PRO A 239 16.59 -8.37 2.10
C PRO A 239 17.19 -9.47 2.97
N ASP A 240 16.33 -10.31 3.52
CA ASP A 240 16.69 -11.55 4.22
C ASP A 240 16.39 -12.78 3.34
N GLU A 241 16.61 -13.99 3.85
CA GLU A 241 16.34 -15.21 3.08
C GLU A 241 14.89 -15.32 2.62
N LYS A 242 13.90 -14.82 3.39
CA LYS A 242 12.49 -14.79 2.94
C LYS A 242 12.31 -13.92 1.70
N THR A 243 12.93 -12.75 1.68
CA THR A 243 12.88 -11.83 0.52
C THR A 243 13.61 -12.46 -0.67
N ILE A 244 14.76 -13.09 -0.44
CA ILE A 244 15.54 -13.76 -1.48
C ILE A 244 14.75 -14.91 -2.10
N ASP A 245 14.16 -15.78 -1.29
CA ASP A 245 13.34 -16.91 -1.77
C ASP A 245 12.13 -16.40 -2.56
N TRP A 246 11.41 -15.41 -2.03
CA TRP A 246 10.28 -14.77 -2.68
C TRP A 246 10.64 -14.19 -4.06
N MET A 247 11.82 -13.56 -4.16
CA MET A 247 12.32 -13.01 -5.42
C MET A 247 12.75 -14.11 -6.41
N LEU A 248 13.39 -15.19 -5.94
CA LEU A 248 13.84 -16.27 -6.81
C LEU A 248 12.68 -17.00 -7.51
N GLU A 249 11.53 -17.10 -6.85
CA GLU A 249 10.31 -17.65 -7.45
C GLU A 249 9.80 -16.80 -8.61
N ARG A 250 10.05 -15.47 -8.58
CA ARG A 250 9.52 -14.49 -9.54
C ARG A 250 10.54 -14.06 -10.60
N ALA A 251 11.82 -14.21 -10.34
CA ALA A 251 12.90 -13.87 -11.27
C ALA A 251 13.06 -14.96 -12.35
N VAL A 252 11.98 -15.18 -13.12
CA VAL A 252 11.92 -16.25 -14.15
C VAL A 252 12.76 -15.96 -15.39
N ASP A 253 13.09 -14.70 -15.60
CA ASP A 253 13.95 -14.21 -16.70
C ASP A 253 15.45 -14.43 -16.47
N LEU A 254 15.85 -14.74 -15.22
CA LEU A 254 17.24 -14.97 -14.86
C LEU A 254 17.65 -16.43 -15.06
N SER A 255 18.78 -16.64 -15.72
CA SER A 255 19.46 -17.94 -15.75
C SER A 255 19.96 -18.35 -14.36
N ALA A 256 20.26 -19.63 -14.14
CA ALA A 256 20.77 -20.12 -12.87
C ALA A 256 22.03 -19.36 -12.40
N ALA A 257 22.97 -19.10 -13.29
CA ALA A 257 24.20 -18.37 -12.97
C ALA A 257 23.90 -16.90 -12.56
N GLN A 258 22.93 -16.25 -13.22
CA GLN A 258 22.48 -14.91 -12.84
C GLN A 258 21.78 -14.92 -11.49
N LYS A 259 20.92 -15.90 -11.21
CA LYS A 259 20.29 -16.08 -9.88
C LYS A 259 21.33 -16.23 -8.77
N GLU A 260 22.35 -17.06 -8.97
CA GLU A 260 23.43 -17.21 -8.01
C GLU A 260 24.20 -15.89 -7.78
N ALA A 261 24.50 -15.16 -8.85
CA ALA A 261 25.18 -13.86 -8.75
C ALA A 261 24.30 -12.82 -8.02
N ALA A 262 23.01 -12.78 -8.33
CA ALA A 262 22.04 -11.90 -7.70
C ALA A 262 21.92 -12.20 -6.20
N VAL A 263 21.79 -13.46 -5.79
CA VAL A 263 21.72 -13.87 -4.37
C VAL A 263 22.99 -13.45 -3.61
N ARG A 264 24.18 -13.64 -4.21
CA ARG A 264 25.44 -13.17 -3.60
C ARG A 264 25.42 -11.66 -3.37
N TYR A 265 24.93 -10.89 -4.33
CA TYR A 265 24.80 -9.43 -4.22
C TYR A 265 23.74 -9.05 -3.19
N TRP A 266 22.54 -9.62 -3.26
CA TRP A 266 21.42 -9.28 -2.37
C TRP A 266 21.76 -9.48 -0.89
N ARG A 267 22.53 -10.53 -0.57
CA ARG A 267 23.02 -10.79 0.80
C ARG A 267 24.00 -9.72 1.32
N THR A 268 24.55 -8.87 0.45
CA THR A 268 25.39 -7.74 0.88
C THR A 268 24.59 -6.49 1.23
N LEU A 269 23.31 -6.45 0.87
CA LEU A 269 22.42 -5.30 1.00
C LEU A 269 21.87 -5.16 2.43
N HIS A 270 22.70 -4.70 3.33
CA HIS A 270 22.35 -4.36 4.71
C HIS A 270 23.20 -3.16 5.17
N ALA A 271 22.72 -2.43 6.18
CA ALA A 271 23.50 -1.36 6.78
C ALA A 271 24.76 -1.92 7.46
N ASP A 272 25.83 -1.14 7.47
CA ASP A 272 27.03 -1.51 8.22
C ASP A 272 26.72 -1.48 9.74
N PRO A 273 27.33 -2.36 10.56
CA PRO A 273 26.98 -2.48 11.99
C PRO A 273 27.11 -1.16 12.78
N SER A 274 28.02 -0.27 12.35
CA SER A 274 28.27 1.04 12.97
C SER A 274 27.70 2.21 12.15
N ALA A 275 26.77 1.96 11.23
CA ALA A 275 26.09 3.03 10.50
C ALA A 275 25.28 3.91 11.46
N THR A 276 25.33 5.23 11.22
CA THR A 276 24.60 6.22 11.98
C THR A 276 23.41 6.76 11.18
N TYR A 277 22.35 7.15 11.88
CA TYR A 277 21.14 7.70 11.31
C TYR A 277 20.85 9.07 11.91
N ASP A 278 20.21 9.94 11.12
CA ASP A 278 19.80 11.27 11.59
C ASP A 278 18.72 11.18 12.69
N LYS A 279 17.91 10.13 12.64
CA LYS A 279 16.86 9.84 13.63
C LYS A 279 16.70 8.34 13.83
N GLU A 280 16.49 7.94 15.08
CA GLU A 280 16.17 6.56 15.43
C GLU A 280 14.92 6.51 16.32
N VAL A 281 14.07 5.52 16.07
CA VAL A 281 12.85 5.25 16.87
C VAL A 281 12.77 3.75 17.12
N GLU A 282 12.36 3.38 18.32
CA GLU A 282 12.05 1.99 18.68
C GLU A 282 10.55 1.83 18.92
N ILE A 283 9.97 0.77 18.36
CA ILE A 283 8.55 0.43 18.44
C ILE A 283 8.42 -0.98 19.01
N ASP A 284 7.60 -1.16 20.05
CA ASP A 284 7.26 -2.47 20.60
C ASP A 284 6.01 -3.05 19.92
N ALA A 285 6.22 -4.09 19.10
CA ALA A 285 5.14 -4.78 18.41
C ALA A 285 4.25 -5.63 19.34
N ASN A 286 4.74 -6.00 20.53
CA ASN A 286 3.93 -6.80 21.47
C ASN A 286 2.69 -6.05 21.97
N GLY A 287 2.74 -4.72 22.01
CA GLY A 287 1.63 -3.86 22.40
C GLY A 287 0.63 -3.55 21.30
N VAL A 288 0.91 -3.95 20.05
CA VAL A 288 0.03 -3.63 18.91
C VAL A 288 -1.23 -4.50 18.94
N ARG A 289 -2.38 -3.84 18.85
CA ARG A 289 -3.71 -4.42 18.76
C ARG A 289 -4.40 -3.92 17.49
N PRO A 290 -5.55 -4.50 17.09
CA PRO A 290 -6.30 -3.98 15.94
C PRO A 290 -6.58 -2.49 16.05
N MET A 291 -6.25 -1.76 14.99
CA MET A 291 -6.34 -0.31 14.90
C MET A 291 -7.41 0.16 13.92
N VAL A 292 -7.87 1.37 14.14
CA VAL A 292 -8.80 2.09 13.25
C VAL A 292 -8.46 3.57 13.25
N THR A 293 -8.54 4.23 12.08
CA THR A 293 -8.42 5.68 12.03
C THR A 293 -9.74 6.33 12.46
N TRP A 294 -9.66 7.34 13.33
CA TRP A 294 -10.81 8.13 13.77
C TRP A 294 -10.94 9.47 13.02
N GLY A 295 -9.86 9.89 12.34
CA GLY A 295 -9.79 11.19 11.69
C GLY A 295 -9.68 11.10 10.18
N THR A 296 -9.05 12.12 9.60
CA THR A 296 -8.87 12.32 8.14
C THR A 296 -7.41 12.19 7.69
N SER A 297 -6.56 11.66 8.55
CA SER A 297 -5.16 11.32 8.28
C SER A 297 -4.84 9.95 8.88
N PRO A 298 -3.95 9.14 8.27
CA PRO A 298 -3.63 7.80 8.75
C PRO A 298 -3.00 7.74 10.14
N ASP A 299 -2.30 8.79 10.58
CA ASP A 299 -1.74 8.91 11.93
C ASP A 299 -2.80 9.20 13.01
N GLN A 300 -3.99 9.70 12.59
CA GLN A 300 -5.14 9.87 13.46
C GLN A 300 -5.84 8.52 13.70
N ALA A 301 -5.14 7.60 14.35
CA ALA A 301 -5.56 6.23 14.63
C ALA A 301 -5.56 5.93 16.13
N VAL A 302 -6.45 5.02 16.54
CA VAL A 302 -6.55 4.48 17.89
C VAL A 302 -6.64 2.96 17.83
N PHE A 303 -6.33 2.27 18.92
CA PHE A 303 -6.76 0.89 19.04
C PHE A 303 -8.29 0.85 19.07
N LEU A 304 -8.89 -0.17 18.48
CA LEU A 304 -10.34 -0.24 18.35
C LEU A 304 -11.08 -0.22 19.69
N ASP A 305 -10.43 -0.65 20.76
CA ASP A 305 -10.93 -0.64 22.15
C ASP A 305 -10.61 0.67 22.91
N GLU A 306 -10.01 1.67 22.26
CA GLU A 306 -9.74 2.99 22.84
C GLU A 306 -10.82 4.01 22.43
N PRO A 307 -11.11 5.01 23.29
CA PRO A 307 -11.98 6.11 22.91
C PRO A 307 -11.28 7.05 21.92
N VAL A 308 -12.09 7.72 21.11
CA VAL A 308 -11.65 8.81 20.23
C VAL A 308 -11.07 9.95 21.07
N PRO A 309 -9.83 10.44 20.79
CA PRO A 309 -9.19 11.45 21.61
C PRO A 309 -9.87 12.81 21.53
N ALA A 310 -9.76 13.57 22.61
CA ALA A 310 -10.20 14.97 22.65
C ALA A 310 -9.13 15.88 22.04
N PRO A 311 -9.52 16.95 21.30
CA PRO A 311 -8.57 17.89 20.71
C PRO A 311 -7.58 18.49 21.72
N GLU A 312 -8.00 18.67 22.96
CA GLU A 312 -7.19 19.22 24.05
C GLU A 312 -6.01 18.32 24.46
N GLN A 313 -6.01 17.06 24.03
CA GLN A 313 -4.92 16.11 24.29
C GLN A 313 -3.71 16.34 23.36
N PHE A 314 -3.89 17.10 22.27
CA PHE A 314 -2.80 17.42 21.35
C PHE A 314 -2.06 18.69 21.82
N ALA A 315 -0.73 18.60 21.88
CA ALA A 315 0.11 19.71 22.39
C ALA A 315 0.20 20.89 21.39
N ASP A 316 0.22 20.60 20.11
CA ASP A 316 0.34 21.58 19.02
C ASP A 316 -1.03 22.14 18.62
N ASP A 317 -1.14 23.46 18.43
CA ASP A 317 -2.39 24.13 18.01
C ASP A 317 -2.89 23.65 16.66
N ALA A 318 -1.98 23.43 15.70
CA ALA A 318 -2.35 22.95 14.37
C ALA A 318 -2.91 21.52 14.42
N ASP A 319 -2.38 20.68 15.28
CA ASP A 319 -2.88 19.31 15.49
C ASP A 319 -4.24 19.33 16.20
N ARG A 320 -4.45 20.26 17.17
CA ARG A 320 -5.78 20.50 17.79
C ARG A 320 -6.83 20.90 16.76
N ASP A 321 -6.50 21.88 15.93
CA ASP A 321 -7.39 22.35 14.87
C ASP A 321 -7.68 21.26 13.83
N ALA A 322 -6.68 20.47 13.48
CA ALA A 322 -6.84 19.31 12.61
C ALA A 322 -7.78 18.25 13.24
N ALA A 323 -7.63 17.98 14.54
CA ALA A 323 -8.50 17.06 15.26
C ALA A 323 -9.97 17.56 15.29
N VAL A 324 -10.20 18.84 15.54
CA VAL A 324 -11.56 19.44 15.51
C VAL A 324 -12.21 19.26 14.14
N ARG A 325 -11.48 19.57 13.05
CA ARG A 325 -12.00 19.40 11.68
C ARG A 325 -12.26 17.94 11.35
N ALA A 326 -11.34 17.04 11.72
CA ALA A 326 -11.45 15.62 11.46
C ALA A 326 -12.67 15.00 12.18
N LEU A 327 -12.88 15.32 13.45
CA LEU A 327 -14.05 14.88 14.22
C LEU A 327 -15.36 15.36 13.60
N ALA A 328 -15.42 16.64 13.20
CA ALA A 328 -16.60 17.21 12.54
C ALA A 328 -16.90 16.49 11.21
N TYR A 329 -15.87 16.23 10.39
CA TYR A 329 -16.03 15.52 9.12
C TYR A 329 -16.48 14.08 9.33
N GLN A 330 -15.83 13.35 10.23
CA GLN A 330 -16.16 11.96 10.53
C GLN A 330 -17.49 11.83 11.31
N GLY A 331 -18.05 12.94 11.83
CA GLY A 331 -19.26 12.91 12.65
C GLY A 331 -19.05 12.13 13.94
N LEU A 332 -17.89 12.32 14.57
CA LEU A 332 -17.49 11.72 15.83
C LEU A 332 -17.33 12.81 16.91
N ARG A 333 -17.40 12.40 18.15
CA ARG A 333 -17.17 13.25 19.33
C ARG A 333 -16.01 12.70 20.15
N PRO A 334 -15.30 13.55 20.89
CA PRO A 334 -14.36 13.09 21.89
C PRO A 334 -15.00 12.08 22.84
N GLY A 335 -14.33 10.96 23.08
CA GLY A 335 -14.81 9.88 23.90
C GLY A 335 -15.70 8.84 23.21
N ASP A 336 -16.14 9.08 21.97
CA ASP A 336 -16.88 8.07 21.21
C ASP A 336 -16.04 6.79 21.05
N ARG A 337 -16.73 5.65 21.02
CA ARG A 337 -16.12 4.35 20.81
C ARG A 337 -16.38 3.88 19.38
N LEU A 338 -15.31 3.59 18.66
CA LEU A 338 -15.43 3.13 17.27
C LEU A 338 -16.00 1.71 17.19
N ASP A 339 -15.73 0.85 18.20
CA ASP A 339 -16.34 -0.48 18.29
C ASP A 339 -17.86 -0.49 18.54
N GLU A 340 -18.45 0.68 18.81
CA GLU A 340 -19.90 0.89 18.88
C GLU A 340 -20.45 1.62 17.63
N THR A 341 -19.55 2.10 16.76
CA THR A 341 -19.90 2.92 15.60
C THR A 341 -20.30 2.05 14.41
N PRO A 342 -21.48 2.27 13.79
CA PRO A 342 -21.96 1.48 12.66
C PRO A 342 -21.12 1.71 11.41
N VAL A 343 -21.06 0.69 10.53
CA VAL A 343 -20.42 0.69 9.21
C VAL A 343 -21.49 0.49 8.14
N ASP A 344 -21.44 1.30 7.07
CA ASP A 344 -22.32 1.17 5.91
C ASP A 344 -21.67 0.36 4.78
N PHE A 345 -20.34 0.40 4.73
CA PHE A 345 -19.58 -0.18 3.61
C PHE A 345 -18.28 -0.82 4.09
N VAL A 346 -17.88 -1.90 3.41
CA VAL A 346 -16.56 -2.54 3.59
C VAL A 346 -15.85 -2.54 2.25
N PHE A 347 -14.64 -2.00 2.22
CA PHE A 347 -13.78 -2.03 1.05
C PHE A 347 -12.48 -2.79 1.34
N ILE A 348 -12.22 -3.85 0.56
CA ILE A 348 -10.96 -4.59 0.56
C ILE A 348 -10.32 -4.40 -0.80
N GLY A 349 -9.21 -3.69 -0.85
CA GLY A 349 -8.55 -3.29 -2.09
C GLY A 349 -7.30 -2.46 -1.82
N SER A 350 -6.78 -1.80 -2.85
CA SER A 350 -5.59 -0.94 -2.81
C SER A 350 -4.26 -1.71 -2.88
N CYS A 351 -3.20 -1.01 -3.30
CA CYS A 351 -1.83 -1.54 -3.25
C CYS A 351 -1.35 -1.90 -1.84
N THR A 352 -2.05 -1.42 -0.80
CA THR A 352 -1.71 -1.69 0.60
C THR A 352 -2.09 -3.11 1.01
N ASN A 353 -3.36 -3.53 0.78
CA ASN A 353 -3.89 -4.80 1.27
C ASN A 353 -4.90 -5.43 0.30
N ALA A 354 -4.44 -5.83 -0.87
CA ALA A 354 -5.23 -6.59 -1.84
C ALA A 354 -4.42 -7.72 -2.49
N ARG A 355 -3.35 -8.19 -1.84
CA ARG A 355 -2.55 -9.34 -2.27
C ARG A 355 -3.21 -10.64 -1.83
N LEU A 356 -2.78 -11.76 -2.40
CA LEU A 356 -3.39 -13.07 -2.12
C LEU A 356 -3.42 -13.44 -0.62
N PRO A 357 -2.35 -13.20 0.17
CA PRO A 357 -2.40 -13.45 1.61
C PRO A 357 -3.45 -12.60 2.36
N ASP A 358 -3.63 -11.34 1.97
CA ASP A 358 -4.65 -10.44 2.55
C ASP A 358 -6.06 -11.00 2.33
N LEU A 359 -6.35 -11.38 1.07
CA LEU A 359 -7.64 -11.95 0.68
C LEU A 359 -7.89 -13.30 1.35
N THR A 360 -6.86 -14.14 1.47
CA THR A 360 -6.93 -15.44 2.13
C THR A 360 -7.27 -15.30 3.61
N ALA A 361 -6.59 -14.38 4.30
CA ALA A 361 -6.82 -14.12 5.72
C ALA A 361 -8.22 -13.55 5.99
N ALA A 362 -8.69 -12.65 5.14
CA ALA A 362 -10.04 -12.09 5.20
C ALA A 362 -11.11 -13.15 4.92
N ALA A 363 -10.94 -13.98 3.88
CA ALA A 363 -11.86 -15.04 3.51
C ALA A 363 -11.97 -16.11 4.62
N ALA A 364 -10.89 -16.42 5.31
CA ALA A 364 -10.90 -17.38 6.42
C ALA A 364 -11.86 -16.95 7.54
N LEU A 365 -11.97 -15.65 7.81
CA LEU A 365 -12.92 -15.10 8.77
C LEU A 365 -14.35 -15.03 8.25
N LEU A 366 -14.54 -14.94 6.92
CA LEU A 366 -15.85 -14.87 6.29
C LEU A 366 -16.55 -16.21 6.14
N LYS A 367 -15.81 -17.30 6.13
CA LYS A 367 -16.37 -18.63 5.80
C LYS A 367 -17.59 -18.95 6.65
N GLY A 368 -18.74 -19.14 5.98
CA GLY A 368 -20.03 -19.44 6.61
C GLY A 368 -20.71 -18.24 7.30
N ARG A 369 -20.26 -17.03 7.04
CA ARG A 369 -20.84 -15.77 7.55
C ARG A 369 -21.31 -14.88 6.43
N HIS A 370 -22.15 -13.91 6.76
CA HIS A 370 -22.70 -12.95 5.82
C HIS A 370 -22.52 -11.52 6.35
N LEU A 371 -22.49 -10.56 5.44
CA LEU A 371 -22.56 -9.16 5.81
C LEU A 371 -23.83 -8.86 6.61
N ALA A 372 -23.72 -7.99 7.57
CA ALA A 372 -24.88 -7.51 8.35
C ALA A 372 -25.90 -6.84 7.41
N PRO A 373 -27.21 -6.91 7.75
CA PRO A 373 -28.25 -6.23 6.97
C PRO A 373 -27.94 -4.73 6.79
N GLY A 374 -27.99 -4.24 5.56
CA GLY A 374 -27.72 -2.85 5.20
C GLY A 374 -26.23 -2.52 4.98
N VAL A 375 -25.32 -3.41 5.27
CA VAL A 375 -23.89 -3.24 4.94
C VAL A 375 -23.62 -3.75 3.53
N ARG A 376 -22.93 -2.96 2.73
CA ARG A 376 -22.41 -3.38 1.41
C ARG A 376 -20.92 -3.69 1.53
N GLY A 377 -20.43 -4.62 0.72
CA GLY A 377 -19.02 -4.99 0.68
C GLY A 377 -18.50 -5.09 -0.74
N MET A 378 -17.25 -4.68 -0.94
CA MET A 378 -16.57 -4.77 -2.23
C MET A 378 -15.15 -5.27 -2.03
N VAL A 379 -14.72 -6.22 -2.87
CA VAL A 379 -13.35 -6.73 -2.92
C VAL A 379 -12.79 -6.48 -4.31
N VAL A 380 -11.66 -5.81 -4.35
CA VAL A 380 -10.90 -5.50 -5.56
C VAL A 380 -9.51 -6.11 -5.42
N PRO A 381 -9.23 -7.28 -6.02
CA PRO A 381 -7.90 -7.89 -6.00
C PRO A 381 -6.84 -6.95 -6.56
N GLY A 382 -5.62 -6.99 -6.02
CA GLY A 382 -4.54 -6.09 -6.38
C GLY A 382 -4.07 -6.22 -7.84
N SER A 383 -4.22 -7.41 -8.43
CA SER A 383 -3.94 -7.68 -9.84
C SER A 383 -4.89 -8.73 -10.40
N MET A 384 -4.94 -8.85 -11.72
CA MET A 384 -5.68 -9.92 -12.38
C MET A 384 -5.04 -11.29 -12.11
N ARG A 385 -3.75 -11.32 -11.81
CA ARG A 385 -3.07 -12.54 -11.34
C ARG A 385 -3.55 -12.95 -9.95
N VAL A 386 -3.54 -12.05 -8.97
CA VAL A 386 -4.12 -12.27 -7.63
C VAL A 386 -5.57 -12.75 -7.74
N ARG A 387 -6.35 -12.12 -8.63
CA ARG A 387 -7.74 -12.51 -8.86
C ARG A 387 -7.85 -13.97 -9.31
N ARG A 388 -7.09 -14.37 -10.34
CA ARG A 388 -7.09 -15.75 -10.85
C ARG A 388 -6.67 -16.76 -9.78
N GLU A 389 -5.62 -16.45 -9.02
CA GLU A 389 -5.13 -17.30 -7.95
C GLU A 389 -6.17 -17.45 -6.82
N ALA A 390 -6.80 -16.35 -6.42
CA ALA A 390 -7.87 -16.36 -5.41
C ALA A 390 -9.11 -17.16 -5.89
N GLU A 391 -9.49 -17.03 -7.17
CA GLU A 391 -10.60 -17.80 -7.78
C GLU A 391 -10.27 -19.30 -7.84
N ALA A 392 -9.02 -19.65 -8.18
CA ALA A 392 -8.57 -21.05 -8.17
C ALA A 392 -8.63 -21.69 -6.78
N LEU A 393 -8.44 -20.89 -5.72
CA LEU A 393 -8.58 -21.32 -4.32
C LEU A 393 -10.02 -21.25 -3.79
N GLY A 394 -10.97 -20.76 -4.60
CA GLY A 394 -12.38 -20.60 -4.20
C GLY A 394 -12.63 -19.44 -3.23
N ILE A 395 -11.69 -18.53 -3.07
CA ILE A 395 -11.79 -17.36 -2.19
C ILE A 395 -12.90 -16.42 -2.66
N ASP A 396 -13.06 -16.23 -3.98
CA ASP A 396 -14.13 -15.44 -4.59
C ASP A 396 -15.52 -15.91 -4.18
N ARG A 397 -15.72 -17.24 -4.10
CA ARG A 397 -17.00 -17.84 -3.68
C ARG A 397 -17.32 -17.51 -2.24
N ILE A 398 -16.31 -17.57 -1.34
CA ILE A 398 -16.49 -17.21 0.07
C ILE A 398 -16.95 -15.74 0.20
N PHE A 399 -16.32 -14.82 -0.54
CA PHE A 399 -16.73 -13.42 -0.53
C PHE A 399 -18.12 -13.20 -1.13
N LYS A 400 -18.41 -13.81 -2.29
CA LYS A 400 -19.72 -13.72 -2.95
C LYS A 400 -20.84 -14.30 -2.06
N ASP A 401 -20.63 -15.46 -1.47
CA ASP A 401 -21.57 -16.10 -0.54
C ASP A 401 -21.81 -15.22 0.70
N ALA A 402 -20.80 -14.49 1.17
CA ALA A 402 -20.94 -13.54 2.26
C ALA A 402 -21.65 -12.23 1.88
N GLY A 403 -21.90 -11.98 0.58
CA GLY A 403 -22.60 -10.80 0.07
C GLY A 403 -21.68 -9.68 -0.41
N PHE A 404 -20.38 -9.94 -0.62
CA PHE A 404 -19.46 -8.98 -1.23
C PHE A 404 -19.55 -8.98 -2.76
N GLU A 405 -19.37 -7.83 -3.34
CA GLU A 405 -19.09 -7.68 -4.77
C GLU A 405 -17.63 -8.08 -5.04
N TRP A 406 -17.42 -9.06 -5.92
CA TRP A 406 -16.09 -9.48 -6.37
C TRP A 406 -15.77 -8.80 -7.69
N ARG A 407 -14.71 -7.97 -7.69
CA ARG A 407 -14.39 -7.05 -8.77
C ARG A 407 -13.15 -7.47 -9.55
N LYS A 408 -12.92 -6.86 -10.71
CA LYS A 408 -11.63 -6.86 -11.41
C LYS A 408 -10.65 -5.91 -10.73
N SER A 409 -9.35 -6.08 -11.01
CA SER A 409 -8.29 -5.26 -10.45
C SER A 409 -8.32 -3.80 -10.91
N GLY A 410 -7.89 -2.89 -10.05
CA GLY A 410 -7.78 -1.45 -10.27
C GLY A 410 -7.77 -0.69 -8.95
N CYS A 411 -7.49 0.61 -8.99
CA CYS A 411 -7.46 1.47 -7.80
C CYS A 411 -8.82 1.65 -7.13
N SER A 412 -9.92 1.67 -7.90
CA SER A 412 -11.29 1.68 -7.38
C SER A 412 -11.51 2.75 -6.28
N LEU A 413 -12.15 2.37 -5.18
CA LEU A 413 -12.37 3.24 -4.01
C LEU A 413 -11.08 3.68 -3.29
N CYS A 414 -9.90 3.22 -3.69
CA CYS A 414 -8.66 3.78 -3.14
C CYS A 414 -8.50 5.26 -3.50
N LEU A 415 -8.92 5.65 -4.70
CA LEU A 415 -8.83 7.03 -5.21
C LEU A 415 -10.18 7.58 -5.70
N ALA A 416 -11.15 6.70 -6.00
CA ALA A 416 -12.47 7.05 -6.54
C ALA A 416 -12.40 7.93 -7.81
N MET A 417 -11.46 7.63 -8.71
CA MET A 417 -11.31 8.28 -10.01
C MET A 417 -12.07 7.58 -11.14
N ASN A 418 -12.71 6.47 -10.83
CA ASN A 418 -13.59 5.71 -11.72
C ASN A 418 -15.04 5.77 -11.21
N ASP A 419 -15.91 4.88 -11.72
CA ASP A 419 -17.33 4.82 -11.30
C ASP A 419 -17.54 4.28 -9.88
N ASP A 420 -16.49 3.81 -9.22
CA ASP A 420 -16.57 3.31 -7.85
C ASP A 420 -16.44 4.50 -6.88
N VAL A 421 -17.57 5.02 -6.45
CA VAL A 421 -17.66 6.18 -5.55
C VAL A 421 -18.59 5.85 -4.39
N LEU A 422 -18.18 6.21 -3.18
CA LEU A 422 -18.99 6.07 -1.98
C LEU A 422 -19.93 7.27 -1.81
N GLU A 423 -21.18 7.00 -1.45
CA GLU A 423 -22.19 8.03 -1.22
C GLU A 423 -21.86 8.91 -0.02
N SER A 424 -22.26 10.20 -0.07
CA SER A 424 -22.08 11.16 1.01
C SER A 424 -22.70 10.66 2.33
N GLY A 425 -21.98 10.84 3.41
CA GLY A 425 -22.40 10.44 4.76
C GLY A 425 -22.17 8.95 5.08
N LYS A 426 -21.92 8.11 4.08
CA LYS A 426 -21.64 6.68 4.29
C LYS A 426 -20.28 6.46 4.92
N ARG A 427 -20.21 5.52 5.88
CA ARG A 427 -19.02 5.16 6.64
C ARG A 427 -18.43 3.85 6.14
N CYS A 428 -17.16 3.89 5.76
CA CYS A 428 -16.45 2.75 5.18
C CYS A 428 -15.33 2.25 6.10
N ALA A 429 -15.36 0.95 6.41
CA ALA A 429 -14.19 0.22 6.89
C ALA A 429 -13.33 -0.18 5.69
N SER A 430 -12.16 0.43 5.54
CA SER A 430 -11.37 0.39 4.31
C SER A 430 -9.94 -0.08 4.52
N THR A 431 -9.43 -0.93 3.64
CA THR A 431 -8.03 -1.36 3.66
C THR A 431 -7.08 -0.46 2.85
N THR A 432 -7.57 0.67 2.36
CA THR A 432 -6.77 1.66 1.62
C THR A 432 -5.68 2.30 2.49
N ASN A 433 -4.91 3.20 1.91
CA ASN A 433 -3.76 3.86 2.55
C ASN A 433 -4.03 5.31 2.97
N ARG A 434 -5.07 5.94 2.46
CA ARG A 434 -5.44 7.34 2.74
C ARG A 434 -6.92 7.48 3.00
N ASN A 435 -7.27 8.40 3.91
CA ASN A 435 -8.64 8.65 4.35
C ASN A 435 -8.96 10.15 4.48
N PHE A 436 -8.28 11.01 3.72
CA PHE A 436 -8.59 12.44 3.71
C PHE A 436 -10.00 12.70 3.20
N GLU A 437 -10.52 13.88 3.49
CA GLU A 437 -11.87 14.31 3.12
C GLU A 437 -12.15 14.11 1.62
N GLY A 438 -13.21 13.37 1.31
CA GLY A 438 -13.63 13.09 -0.06
C GLY A 438 -12.87 12.01 -0.80
N ARG A 439 -11.87 11.34 -0.16
CA ARG A 439 -11.01 10.33 -0.83
C ARG A 439 -11.79 9.22 -1.55
N GLN A 440 -12.85 8.70 -0.95
CA GLN A 440 -13.70 7.65 -1.52
C GLN A 440 -15.02 8.19 -2.12
N GLY A 441 -15.16 9.49 -2.17
CA GLY A 441 -16.37 10.19 -2.61
C GLY A 441 -16.65 11.40 -1.74
N ARG A 442 -17.30 12.42 -2.31
CA ARG A 442 -17.61 13.67 -1.61
C ARG A 442 -18.45 13.40 -0.36
N GLY A 443 -17.94 13.76 0.82
CA GLY A 443 -18.62 13.57 2.10
C GLY A 443 -18.64 12.12 2.62
N ALA A 444 -17.95 11.19 1.95
CA ALA A 444 -17.75 9.84 2.44
C ALA A 444 -16.80 9.81 3.64
N ARG A 445 -17.07 8.94 4.60
CA ARG A 445 -16.31 8.79 5.85
C ARG A 445 -15.49 7.51 5.80
N THR A 446 -14.19 7.65 5.54
CA THR A 446 -13.27 6.52 5.41
C THR A 446 -12.49 6.30 6.69
N HIS A 447 -12.49 5.06 7.18
CA HIS A 447 -11.69 4.62 8.32
C HIS A 447 -10.75 3.50 7.86
N LEU A 448 -9.46 3.70 8.04
CA LEU A 448 -8.45 2.70 7.67
C LEU A 448 -8.40 1.60 8.73
N VAL A 449 -8.46 0.37 8.26
CA VAL A 449 -8.41 -0.84 9.09
C VAL A 449 -7.67 -1.96 8.34
N SER A 450 -7.33 -3.03 9.06
CA SER A 450 -6.81 -4.26 8.45
C SER A 450 -7.91 -5.04 7.69
N PRO A 451 -7.55 -5.92 6.74
CA PRO A 451 -8.52 -6.79 6.05
C PRO A 451 -9.39 -7.60 7.00
N GLN A 452 -8.80 -8.12 8.07
CA GLN A 452 -9.51 -8.89 9.09
C GLN A 452 -10.52 -8.03 9.87
N THR A 453 -10.11 -6.81 10.27
CA THR A 453 -10.98 -5.84 10.93
C THR A 453 -12.10 -5.36 10.00
N ALA A 454 -11.80 -5.15 8.71
CA ALA A 454 -12.79 -4.78 7.70
C ALA A 454 -13.91 -5.82 7.57
N VAL A 455 -13.52 -7.10 7.43
CA VAL A 455 -14.46 -8.22 7.34
C VAL A 455 -15.28 -8.37 8.61
N ALA A 456 -14.62 -8.36 9.78
CA ALA A 456 -15.32 -8.46 11.06
C ALA A 456 -16.34 -7.34 11.23
N SER A 457 -15.97 -6.13 10.83
CA SER A 457 -16.86 -4.96 10.85
C SER A 457 -18.07 -5.15 9.93
N GLY A 458 -17.85 -5.68 8.75
CA GLY A 458 -18.93 -5.97 7.80
C GLY A 458 -19.93 -7.00 8.30
N VAL A 459 -19.44 -8.06 8.94
CA VAL A 459 -20.29 -9.12 9.50
C VAL A 459 -21.09 -8.63 10.71
N LEU A 460 -20.48 -7.77 11.55
CA LEU A 460 -21.14 -7.26 12.77
C LEU A 460 -21.92 -5.94 12.56
N GLY A 461 -21.77 -5.28 11.40
CA GLY A 461 -22.45 -4.02 11.08
C GLY A 461 -21.92 -2.81 11.83
N ARG A 462 -20.80 -2.96 12.55
CA ARG A 462 -20.08 -1.94 13.29
C ARG A 462 -18.59 -2.24 13.26
N PHE A 463 -17.73 -1.29 13.62
CA PHE A 463 -16.31 -1.63 13.72
C PHE A 463 -16.09 -2.73 14.75
N ALA A 464 -15.36 -3.77 14.37
CA ALA A 464 -15.14 -4.95 15.17
C ALA A 464 -13.86 -5.69 14.74
N THR A 465 -13.32 -6.48 15.67
CA THR A 465 -12.15 -7.30 15.48
C THR A 465 -12.50 -8.77 15.19
N ALA A 466 -11.51 -9.54 14.72
CA ALA A 466 -11.64 -11.00 14.62
C ALA A 466 -11.94 -11.67 15.97
N VAL A 467 -11.52 -11.06 17.08
CA VAL A 467 -11.82 -11.55 18.44
C VAL A 467 -13.32 -11.41 18.75
N ASP A 468 -13.94 -10.32 18.31
CA ASP A 468 -15.38 -10.08 18.51
C ASP A 468 -16.21 -11.11 17.75
N LEU A 469 -15.80 -11.48 16.53
CA LEU A 469 -16.44 -12.57 15.78
C LEU A 469 -16.33 -13.91 16.50
N ALA A 470 -15.16 -14.25 17.03
CA ALA A 470 -14.95 -15.50 17.76
C ALA A 470 -15.81 -15.57 19.05
N ARG A 471 -15.92 -14.46 19.80
CA ARG A 471 -16.77 -14.36 21.00
C ARG A 471 -18.24 -14.56 20.68
N LEU A 472 -18.73 -13.98 19.58
CA LEU A 472 -20.13 -14.16 19.16
C LEU A 472 -20.47 -15.63 18.89
N GLU A 473 -19.58 -16.38 18.23
CA GLU A 473 -19.77 -17.80 17.96
C GLU A 473 -19.84 -18.65 19.24
N THR A 474 -18.97 -18.34 20.19
CA THR A 474 -18.98 -19.05 21.46
C THR A 474 -20.30 -18.82 22.20
N ALA A 475 -20.80 -17.59 22.21
CA ALA A 475 -22.09 -17.24 22.82
C ALA A 475 -23.27 -17.93 22.12
N VAL A 476 -23.30 -18.00 20.78
CA VAL A 476 -24.35 -18.67 20.02
C VAL A 476 -24.34 -20.19 20.23
N ARG A 477 -23.14 -20.79 20.34
CA ARG A 477 -23.01 -22.23 20.63
C ARG A 477 -23.49 -22.59 22.05
N SER A 478 -23.19 -21.78 23.05
CA SER A 478 -23.66 -22.00 24.43
C SER A 478 -25.19 -21.95 24.53
N VAL A 479 -25.81 -20.95 23.89
CA VAL A 479 -27.29 -20.84 23.85
C VAL A 479 -27.95 -22.04 23.15
N LYS A 480 -27.36 -22.53 22.05
CA LYS A 480 -27.89 -23.71 21.35
C LYS A 480 -27.71 -24.99 22.14
N SER A 481 -26.64 -25.15 22.90
CA SER A 481 -26.41 -26.31 23.76
C SER A 481 -27.37 -26.32 24.97
N GLU A 482 -27.68 -25.16 25.53
CA GLU A 482 -28.65 -25.04 26.63
C GLU A 482 -30.08 -25.30 26.14
N SER A 483 -30.46 -24.82 24.95
CA SER A 483 -31.80 -25.09 24.38
C SER A 483 -32.00 -26.55 23.95
N SER A 484 -30.94 -27.28 23.59
CA SER A 484 -31.00 -28.72 23.26
C SER A 484 -30.92 -29.60 24.50
N ALA A 485 -30.54 -29.09 25.67
CA ALA A 485 -30.54 -29.83 26.92
C ALA A 485 -31.88 -29.72 27.69
N VAL A 486 -32.78 -28.84 27.27
CA VAL A 486 -34.11 -28.60 27.86
C VAL A 486 -35.25 -29.21 27.03
N ALA A 487 -34.92 -29.73 25.83
CA ALA A 487 -35.88 -30.48 24.99
C ALA A 487 -35.63 -32.00 25.07
#